data_ab0cbad84dccb25158ed9fe6c52cd3f9
#
_entry.id   ab0cbad84dccb25158ed9fe6c52cd3f9
#
_cell.length_a   1.000
_cell.length_b   1.000
_cell.length_c   1.000
_cell.angle_alpha   90.00
_cell.angle_beta   90.00
_cell.angle_gamma   90.00
#
_symmetry.space_group_name_H-M   'P 1'
#
loop_
_entity.id
_entity.type
_entity.pdbx_description
1 polymer ?
#
loop_
_entity_poly.entity_id
_entity_poly.type
_entity_poly.pdbx_seq_one_letter_code
_entity_poly.pdbx_strand_id
1 'polypeptide(L)'
;MSGEREAGLRQTAAAIVLALLVTAAVQAAAPEAERTIVLASETVPEGVEVARHYLESRGIPEENLCLVAAPADEEISRDQFDRTIRDPLRAFLTEWEGRLQVGLPDGMLTLGLGDRRAKYLVPVFGMPIKVTGYEDVKTMYLSKAAAVDSELVLVPSGGHELVGGLVNPYFGADEPFGPPLDGAMILVSRLDGPSAAIAKRLVDDALWAEAHGGLAGRAYVDTRSITKPGYAMGDQWLLRAAESLTRAGFATEVDTRPEILPLNHPMPDAAVYLGWYHESAAGPMTKRDFRFNRGAIAYHIQSFTGAAIRDPANHWVGPLLVHGAAVTAGAVYEPFLTGTPSVDILVDRLLKGYSWGEAAWMAQPMLSWQMCFIGDPLYRPFARRE
;
A
#
# COMPACT_ATOMS: atom_id res chain seq x y z
N MET A 1 -14.79 -61.10 -24.53
CA MET A 1 -15.03 -59.77 -25.16
C MET A 1 -15.88 -58.79 -24.32
N SER A 2 -16.28 -59.11 -23.08
CA SER A 2 -17.06 -58.21 -22.20
C SER A 2 -16.22 -57.44 -21.18
N GLY A 3 -15.02 -57.92 -20.82
CA GLY A 3 -14.20 -57.30 -19.77
C GLY A 3 -13.41 -56.06 -20.23
N GLU A 4 -13.03 -56.00 -21.48
CA GLU A 4 -12.25 -54.84 -22.02
C GLU A 4 -13.07 -53.59 -22.25
N ARG A 5 -14.39 -53.73 -22.49
CA ARG A 5 -15.28 -52.56 -22.61
C ARG A 5 -15.60 -51.89 -21.26
N GLU A 6 -15.69 -52.66 -20.18
CA GLU A 6 -15.92 -52.07 -18.82
C GLU A 6 -14.68 -51.35 -18.26
N ALA A 7 -13.49 -51.85 -18.56
CA ALA A 7 -12.25 -51.18 -18.15
C ALA A 7 -12.08 -49.83 -18.86
N GLY A 8 -12.39 -49.77 -20.17
CA GLY A 8 -12.33 -48.53 -20.95
C GLY A 8 -13.33 -47.47 -20.48
N LEU A 9 -14.55 -47.86 -20.13
CA LEU A 9 -15.56 -46.92 -19.59
C LEU A 9 -15.20 -46.35 -18.21
N ARG A 10 -14.57 -47.14 -17.34
CA ARG A 10 -14.12 -46.71 -16.02
C ARG A 10 -12.92 -45.75 -16.10
N GLN A 11 -12.02 -45.97 -17.03
CA GLN A 11 -10.88 -45.05 -17.26
C GLN A 11 -11.33 -43.73 -17.88
N THR A 12 -12.32 -43.73 -18.79
CA THR A 12 -12.85 -42.50 -19.37
C THR A 12 -13.69 -41.71 -18.35
N ALA A 13 -14.47 -42.38 -17.50
CA ALA A 13 -15.21 -41.72 -16.44
C ALA A 13 -14.28 -41.08 -15.37
N ALA A 14 -13.18 -41.78 -15.01
CA ALA A 14 -12.20 -41.22 -14.07
C ALA A 14 -11.43 -40.03 -14.64
N ALA A 15 -11.12 -40.06 -15.94
CA ALA A 15 -10.46 -38.93 -16.63
C ALA A 15 -11.39 -37.73 -16.77
N ILE A 16 -12.70 -37.92 -16.98
CA ILE A 16 -13.69 -36.84 -17.08
C ILE A 16 -13.93 -36.25 -15.69
N VAL A 17 -13.98 -37.05 -14.62
CA VAL A 17 -14.16 -36.57 -13.24
C VAL A 17 -12.88 -35.80 -12.80
N LEU A 18 -11.69 -36.26 -13.16
CA LEU A 18 -10.44 -35.55 -12.88
C LEU A 18 -10.30 -34.25 -13.69
N ALA A 19 -10.76 -34.23 -14.96
CA ALA A 19 -10.80 -33.02 -15.78
C ALA A 19 -11.87 -32.01 -15.26
N LEU A 20 -13.00 -32.46 -14.76
CA LEU A 20 -14.03 -31.62 -14.13
C LEU A 20 -13.57 -31.08 -12.76
N LEU A 21 -12.73 -31.80 -12.02
CA LEU A 21 -12.12 -31.31 -10.78
C LEU A 21 -11.00 -30.31 -11.00
N VAL A 22 -10.33 -30.32 -12.15
CA VAL A 22 -9.30 -29.35 -12.53
C VAL A 22 -9.90 -28.06 -13.09
N THR A 23 -11.11 -28.10 -13.66
CA THR A 23 -11.81 -26.90 -14.18
C THR A 23 -12.73 -26.20 -13.18
N ALA A 24 -12.91 -26.75 -11.97
CA ALA A 24 -13.75 -26.19 -10.92
C ALA A 24 -12.98 -25.57 -9.75
N ALA A 25 -11.68 -25.31 -9.88
CA ALA A 25 -11.02 -24.30 -9.07
C ALA A 25 -11.34 -22.91 -9.65
N VAL A 26 -12.61 -22.53 -9.66
CA VAL A 26 -12.96 -21.12 -9.50
C VAL A 26 -12.37 -20.77 -8.13
N GLN A 27 -11.20 -20.15 -8.18
CA GLN A 27 -10.53 -19.66 -6.98
C GLN A 27 -11.53 -18.69 -6.34
N ALA A 28 -12.21 -19.14 -5.29
CA ALA A 28 -13.08 -18.25 -4.53
C ALA A 28 -12.23 -17.04 -4.19
N ALA A 29 -12.67 -15.86 -4.60
CA ALA A 29 -11.95 -14.62 -4.31
C ALA A 29 -11.62 -14.62 -2.82
N ALA A 30 -10.36 -14.33 -2.46
CA ALA A 30 -9.99 -14.26 -1.07
C ALA A 30 -10.95 -13.27 -0.37
N PRO A 31 -11.44 -13.54 0.85
CA PRO A 31 -12.43 -12.68 1.51
C PRO A 31 -12.03 -11.19 1.54
N GLU A 32 -10.75 -10.89 1.46
CA GLU A 32 -10.22 -9.52 1.39
C GLU A 32 -10.41 -8.88 0.02
N ALA A 33 -10.37 -9.63 -1.09
CA ALA A 33 -10.65 -9.13 -2.43
C ALA A 33 -12.08 -8.60 -2.55
N GLU A 34 -13.06 -9.31 -1.97
CA GLU A 34 -14.46 -8.88 -1.93
C GLU A 34 -14.67 -7.56 -1.15
N ARG A 35 -13.75 -7.23 -0.23
CA ARG A 35 -13.77 -6.03 0.62
C ARG A 35 -12.79 -4.96 0.14
N THR A 36 -12.25 -5.08 -1.07
CA THR A 36 -11.31 -4.13 -1.69
C THR A 36 -12.04 -3.27 -2.70
N ILE A 37 -11.99 -1.95 -2.52
CA ILE A 37 -12.52 -0.96 -3.45
C ILE A 37 -11.36 -0.39 -4.27
N VAL A 38 -11.52 -0.34 -5.59
CA VAL A 38 -10.54 0.27 -6.50
C VAL A 38 -11.06 1.62 -6.95
N LEU A 39 -10.26 2.68 -6.79
CA LEU A 39 -10.62 4.05 -7.10
C LEU A 39 -9.80 4.57 -8.27
N ALA A 40 -10.47 4.90 -9.38
CA ALA A 40 -9.85 5.42 -10.58
C ALA A 40 -10.49 6.73 -11.05
N SER A 41 -9.71 7.58 -11.72
CA SER A 41 -10.26 8.74 -12.42
C SER A 41 -10.68 8.35 -13.83
N GLU A 42 -11.94 8.60 -14.18
CA GLU A 42 -12.46 8.41 -15.54
C GLU A 42 -11.78 9.33 -16.56
N THR A 43 -11.13 10.42 -16.08
CA THR A 43 -10.39 11.37 -16.95
C THR A 43 -9.00 10.87 -17.32
N VAL A 44 -8.53 9.74 -16.73
CA VAL A 44 -7.20 9.14 -16.98
C VAL A 44 -7.38 7.69 -17.46
N PRO A 45 -7.48 7.45 -18.78
CA PRO A 45 -7.73 6.11 -19.32
C PRO A 45 -6.72 5.05 -18.87
N GLU A 46 -5.44 5.40 -18.80
CA GLU A 46 -4.39 4.48 -18.32
C GLU A 46 -4.60 4.07 -16.85
N GLY A 47 -5.18 4.95 -16.04
CA GLY A 47 -5.56 4.63 -14.67
C GLY A 47 -6.69 3.60 -14.60
N VAL A 48 -7.69 3.75 -15.48
CA VAL A 48 -8.79 2.76 -15.60
C VAL A 48 -8.25 1.40 -16.06
N GLU A 49 -7.24 1.38 -16.95
CA GLU A 49 -6.58 0.13 -17.34
C GLU A 49 -5.83 -0.52 -16.18
N VAL A 50 -5.16 0.27 -15.32
CA VAL A 50 -4.50 -0.24 -14.11
C VAL A 50 -5.56 -0.81 -13.14
N ALA A 51 -6.68 -0.12 -12.96
CA ALA A 51 -7.77 -0.60 -12.13
C ALA A 51 -8.30 -1.97 -12.60
N ARG A 52 -8.61 -2.10 -13.88
CA ARG A 52 -9.10 -3.37 -14.45
C ARG A 52 -8.08 -4.49 -14.34
N HIS A 53 -6.80 -4.21 -14.60
CA HIS A 53 -5.73 -5.17 -14.40
C HIS A 53 -5.70 -5.67 -12.94
N TYR A 54 -5.88 -4.79 -11.98
CA TYR A 54 -5.89 -5.14 -10.56
C TYR A 54 -7.11 -5.98 -10.17
N LEU A 55 -8.32 -5.58 -10.64
CA LEU A 55 -9.55 -6.34 -10.42
C LEU A 55 -9.39 -7.78 -10.93
N GLU A 56 -8.94 -7.95 -12.17
CA GLU A 56 -8.74 -9.27 -12.79
C GLU A 56 -7.67 -10.09 -12.05
N SER A 57 -6.50 -9.48 -11.77
CA SER A 57 -5.36 -10.18 -11.17
C SER A 57 -5.62 -10.66 -9.74
N ARG A 58 -6.43 -9.93 -8.96
CA ARG A 58 -6.77 -10.28 -7.58
C ARG A 58 -8.16 -10.91 -7.42
N GLY A 59 -8.91 -11.06 -8.51
CA GLY A 59 -10.27 -11.58 -8.46
C GLY A 59 -11.23 -10.66 -7.69
N ILE A 60 -11.00 -9.35 -7.75
CA ILE A 60 -11.86 -8.35 -7.13
C ILE A 60 -13.12 -8.17 -8.00
N PRO A 61 -14.33 -8.17 -7.42
CA PRO A 61 -15.56 -7.98 -8.19
C PRO A 61 -15.60 -6.65 -8.95
N GLU A 62 -16.16 -6.65 -10.17
CA GLU A 62 -16.24 -5.44 -11.01
C GLU A 62 -17.07 -4.32 -10.34
N GLU A 63 -18.07 -4.66 -9.55
CA GLU A 63 -18.86 -3.70 -8.77
C GLU A 63 -18.05 -2.98 -7.67
N ASN A 64 -16.82 -3.39 -7.41
CA ASN A 64 -15.92 -2.73 -6.49
C ASN A 64 -15.08 -1.62 -7.15
N LEU A 65 -15.29 -1.37 -8.47
CA LEU A 65 -14.66 -0.26 -9.17
C LEU A 65 -15.45 1.03 -8.97
N CYS A 66 -14.85 1.98 -8.27
CA CYS A 66 -15.34 3.33 -8.11
C CYS A 66 -14.67 4.26 -9.13
N LEU A 67 -15.43 4.82 -10.06
CA LEU A 67 -14.96 5.82 -11.00
C LEU A 67 -15.37 7.21 -10.54
N VAL A 68 -14.43 8.15 -10.58
CA VAL A 68 -14.64 9.55 -10.18
C VAL A 68 -14.04 10.50 -11.22
N ALA A 69 -14.57 11.73 -11.32
CA ALA A 69 -14.04 12.74 -12.23
C ALA A 69 -12.91 13.57 -11.58
N ALA A 70 -11.90 12.88 -11.02
CA ALA A 70 -10.77 13.54 -10.38
C ALA A 70 -9.83 14.18 -11.42
N PRO A 71 -9.22 15.36 -11.13
CA PRO A 71 -8.15 15.91 -11.97
C PRO A 71 -6.96 14.96 -12.08
N ALA A 72 -6.21 15.07 -13.19
CA ALA A 72 -4.97 14.29 -13.39
C ALA A 72 -3.76 14.90 -12.66
N ASP A 73 -3.91 16.11 -12.13
CA ASP A 73 -2.85 16.81 -11.40
C ASP A 73 -2.46 16.04 -10.12
N GLU A 74 -1.17 15.99 -9.80
CA GLU A 74 -0.70 15.35 -8.56
C GLU A 74 -1.12 16.12 -7.32
N GLU A 75 -1.25 17.44 -7.42
CA GLU A 75 -1.64 18.32 -6.33
C GLU A 75 -2.95 19.04 -6.64
N ILE A 76 -3.90 18.94 -5.71
CA ILE A 76 -5.24 19.53 -5.85
C ILE A 76 -5.62 20.35 -4.62
N SER A 77 -6.56 21.28 -4.77
CA SER A 77 -7.11 22.01 -3.64
C SER A 77 -8.03 21.14 -2.77
N ARG A 78 -8.26 21.55 -1.52
CA ARG A 78 -9.20 20.88 -0.62
C ARG A 78 -10.62 20.81 -1.23
N ASP A 79 -11.06 21.88 -1.84
CA ASP A 79 -12.37 21.92 -2.49
C ASP A 79 -12.48 20.98 -3.70
N GLN A 80 -11.40 20.83 -4.49
CA GLN A 80 -11.35 19.82 -5.54
C GLN A 80 -11.40 18.41 -4.97
N PHE A 81 -10.57 18.10 -3.94
CA PHE A 81 -10.60 16.81 -3.26
C PHE A 81 -12.02 16.48 -2.75
N ASP A 82 -12.64 17.42 -2.05
CA ASP A 82 -13.96 17.21 -1.48
C ASP A 82 -15.01 16.89 -2.55
N ARG A 83 -15.08 17.69 -3.62
CA ARG A 83 -16.13 17.57 -4.64
C ARG A 83 -15.89 16.46 -5.64
N THR A 84 -14.62 16.19 -6.02
CA THR A 84 -14.33 15.28 -7.13
C THR A 84 -13.88 13.89 -6.67
N ILE A 85 -13.52 13.74 -5.39
CA ILE A 85 -13.01 12.47 -4.86
C ILE A 85 -13.80 12.04 -3.62
N ARG A 86 -13.76 12.81 -2.52
CA ARG A 86 -14.34 12.40 -1.24
C ARG A 86 -15.85 12.15 -1.33
N ASP A 87 -16.60 13.13 -1.82
CA ASP A 87 -18.06 13.07 -1.81
C ASP A 87 -18.60 12.01 -2.78
N PRO A 88 -18.08 11.87 -4.03
CA PRO A 88 -18.43 10.76 -4.92
C PRO A 88 -18.09 9.38 -4.34
N LEU A 89 -16.91 9.25 -3.73
CA LEU A 89 -16.50 7.99 -3.08
C LEU A 89 -17.41 7.63 -1.89
N ARG A 90 -17.81 8.61 -1.08
CA ARG A 90 -18.78 8.40 0.02
C ARG A 90 -20.12 7.91 -0.50
N ALA A 91 -20.61 8.52 -1.57
CA ALA A 91 -21.87 8.09 -2.19
C ALA A 91 -21.74 6.63 -2.69
N PHE A 92 -20.67 6.33 -3.39
CA PHE A 92 -20.38 4.97 -3.83
C PHE A 92 -20.32 3.97 -2.67
N LEU A 93 -19.54 4.25 -1.62
CA LEU A 93 -19.41 3.36 -0.45
C LEU A 93 -20.75 3.18 0.28
N THR A 94 -21.57 4.22 0.37
CA THR A 94 -22.90 4.16 0.99
C THR A 94 -23.81 3.18 0.26
N GLU A 95 -23.82 3.23 -1.06
CA GLU A 95 -24.58 2.31 -1.91
C GLU A 95 -23.98 0.88 -1.85
N TRP A 96 -22.68 0.76 -2.01
CA TRP A 96 -21.94 -0.51 -2.03
C TRP A 96 -22.08 -1.28 -0.70
N GLU A 97 -22.07 -0.58 0.45
CA GLU A 97 -22.26 -1.18 1.78
C GLU A 97 -23.74 -1.42 2.11
N GLY A 98 -24.67 -1.09 1.22
CA GLY A 98 -26.11 -1.21 1.46
C GLY A 98 -26.60 -0.30 2.59
N ARG A 99 -26.01 0.89 2.76
CA ARG A 99 -26.43 1.87 3.76
C ARG A 99 -27.54 2.75 3.19
N LEU A 100 -28.61 2.95 3.95
CA LEU A 100 -29.68 3.86 3.61
C LEU A 100 -29.41 5.22 4.28
N GLN A 101 -29.39 6.28 3.49
CA GLN A 101 -29.34 7.64 4.00
C GLN A 101 -30.75 8.23 4.10
N VAL A 102 -31.16 8.63 5.28
CA VAL A 102 -32.45 9.27 5.55
C VAL A 102 -32.21 10.70 5.98
N GLY A 103 -32.69 11.66 5.19
CA GLY A 103 -32.66 13.07 5.56
C GLY A 103 -33.56 13.33 6.77
N LEU A 104 -33.03 13.98 7.80
CA LEU A 104 -33.77 14.46 8.96
C LEU A 104 -33.73 15.99 9.00
N PRO A 105 -34.66 16.65 9.70
CA PRO A 105 -34.64 18.11 9.83
C PRO A 105 -33.33 18.67 10.39
N ASP A 106 -32.65 17.90 11.25
CA ASP A 106 -31.42 18.29 11.95
C ASP A 106 -30.18 17.58 11.42
N GLY A 107 -30.26 16.92 10.25
CA GLY A 107 -29.10 16.22 9.67
C GLY A 107 -29.45 14.99 8.82
N MET A 108 -28.51 14.09 8.67
CA MET A 108 -28.62 12.86 7.90
C MET A 108 -28.47 11.65 8.82
N LEU A 109 -29.45 10.76 8.81
CA LEU A 109 -29.36 9.45 9.47
C LEU A 109 -28.88 8.40 8.44
N THR A 110 -27.81 7.69 8.76
CA THR A 110 -27.34 6.56 7.95
C THR A 110 -27.68 5.24 8.65
N LEU A 111 -28.51 4.44 8.02
CA LEU A 111 -28.87 3.11 8.49
C LEU A 111 -28.11 2.06 7.69
N GLY A 112 -27.36 1.17 8.37
CA GLY A 112 -26.75 0.01 7.74
C GLY A 112 -27.80 -1.10 7.55
N LEU A 113 -27.96 -1.54 6.30
CA LEU A 113 -28.87 -2.64 5.95
C LEU A 113 -28.12 -3.98 5.76
N GLY A 114 -26.77 -3.96 5.84
CA GLY A 114 -25.92 -5.13 5.66
C GLY A 114 -24.64 -5.06 6.49
N ASP A 115 -23.92 -6.18 6.53
CA ASP A 115 -22.65 -6.33 7.26
C ASP A 115 -21.43 -6.08 6.35
N ARG A 116 -21.65 -5.74 5.06
CA ARG A 116 -20.56 -5.46 4.10
C ARG A 116 -19.83 -4.20 4.51
N ARG A 117 -18.50 -4.31 4.69
CA ARG A 117 -17.61 -3.20 5.02
C ARG A 117 -16.39 -3.26 4.13
N ALA A 118 -16.05 -2.16 3.51
CA ALA A 118 -14.80 -2.03 2.77
C ALA A 118 -13.62 -2.11 3.77
N LYS A 119 -12.61 -2.91 3.42
CA LYS A 119 -11.36 -3.02 4.21
C LYS A 119 -10.24 -2.24 3.56
N TYR A 120 -10.11 -2.34 2.23
CA TYR A 120 -9.06 -1.68 1.47
C TYR A 120 -9.65 -0.73 0.43
N LEU A 121 -8.96 0.39 0.23
CA LEU A 121 -9.20 1.33 -0.86
C LEU A 121 -7.89 1.53 -1.63
N VAL A 122 -7.98 1.38 -2.94
CA VAL A 122 -6.81 1.37 -3.83
C VAL A 122 -6.94 2.47 -4.88
N PRO A 123 -6.46 3.69 -4.59
CA PRO A 123 -6.29 4.70 -5.63
C PRO A 123 -5.27 4.22 -6.64
N VAL A 124 -5.61 4.33 -7.94
CA VAL A 124 -4.71 3.85 -9.00
C VAL A 124 -4.03 5.00 -9.73
N PHE A 125 -3.13 4.68 -10.65
CA PHE A 125 -2.38 5.60 -11.50
C PHE A 125 -3.27 6.72 -12.05
N GLY A 126 -2.80 7.96 -11.94
CA GLY A 126 -3.54 9.14 -12.38
C GLY A 126 -4.38 9.82 -11.30
N MET A 127 -4.66 9.17 -10.18
CA MET A 127 -5.32 9.84 -9.05
C MET A 127 -4.39 10.88 -8.40
N PRO A 128 -4.90 12.04 -7.93
CA PRO A 128 -4.12 13.01 -7.18
C PRO A 128 -3.39 12.38 -5.98
N ILE A 129 -2.26 12.98 -5.59
CA ILE A 129 -1.39 12.45 -4.55
C ILE A 129 -1.52 13.27 -3.27
N LYS A 130 -1.68 14.58 -3.41
CA LYS A 130 -1.65 15.52 -2.28
C LYS A 130 -2.68 16.63 -2.40
N VAL A 131 -3.15 17.07 -1.25
CA VAL A 131 -4.05 18.21 -1.08
C VAL A 131 -3.22 19.42 -0.65
N THR A 132 -3.39 20.55 -1.35
CA THR A 132 -2.71 21.82 -1.03
C THR A 132 -3.09 22.36 0.35
N GLY A 133 -2.28 23.24 0.86
CA GLY A 133 -2.48 23.90 2.17
C GLY A 133 -1.20 23.93 2.98
N TYR A 134 -0.08 23.51 2.36
CA TYR A 134 1.26 23.63 2.93
C TYR A 134 1.79 25.03 2.69
N GLU A 135 1.88 25.84 3.75
CA GLU A 135 2.35 27.24 3.66
C GLU A 135 3.77 27.41 4.21
N ASP A 136 4.09 26.81 5.34
CA ASP A 136 5.40 26.89 5.99
C ASP A 136 5.60 25.73 6.97
N VAL A 137 6.83 25.21 7.07
CA VAL A 137 7.25 24.18 8.04
C VAL A 137 6.90 24.55 9.48
N LYS A 138 6.98 25.84 9.84
CA LYS A 138 6.68 26.31 11.21
C LYS A 138 5.20 26.24 11.58
N THR A 139 4.31 26.31 10.61
CA THR A 139 2.86 26.27 10.79
C THR A 139 2.26 24.93 10.37
N MET A 140 3.07 23.99 9.94
CA MET A 140 2.66 22.72 9.35
C MET A 140 1.74 21.90 10.28
N TYR A 141 1.97 21.91 11.59
CA TYR A 141 1.06 21.25 12.55
C TYR A 141 -0.37 21.77 12.52
N LEU A 142 -0.58 22.96 11.95
CA LEU A 142 -1.89 23.58 11.73
C LEU A 142 -2.29 23.53 10.25
N SER A 143 -1.49 22.91 9.41
CA SER A 143 -1.71 22.83 7.97
C SER A 143 -2.91 21.94 7.66
N LYS A 144 -3.67 22.33 6.63
CA LYS A 144 -4.72 21.50 6.00
C LYS A 144 -4.17 20.65 4.86
N ALA A 145 -2.86 20.72 4.62
CA ALA A 145 -2.18 19.90 3.62
C ALA A 145 -2.06 18.46 4.10
N ALA A 146 -2.34 17.53 3.22
CA ALA A 146 -2.24 16.10 3.51
C ALA A 146 -1.97 15.29 2.24
N ALA A 147 -1.48 14.07 2.40
CA ALA A 147 -1.58 13.07 1.35
C ALA A 147 -3.05 12.74 1.08
N VAL A 148 -3.45 12.66 -0.18
CA VAL A 148 -4.80 12.22 -0.57
C VAL A 148 -5.13 10.87 0.07
N ASP A 149 -4.19 9.94 0.08
CA ASP A 149 -4.36 8.61 0.69
C ASP A 149 -4.68 8.69 2.17
N SER A 150 -4.01 9.58 2.90
CA SER A 150 -4.23 9.75 4.35
C SER A 150 -5.60 10.38 4.66
N GLU A 151 -6.12 11.22 3.78
CA GLU A 151 -7.48 11.74 3.85
C GLU A 151 -8.53 10.67 3.51
N LEU A 152 -8.24 9.84 2.51
CA LEU A 152 -9.12 8.77 2.06
C LEU A 152 -9.37 7.71 3.16
N VAL A 153 -8.42 7.49 4.06
CA VAL A 153 -8.59 6.58 5.22
C VAL A 153 -9.83 6.96 6.04
N LEU A 154 -10.12 8.23 6.17
CA LEU A 154 -11.19 8.77 7.01
C LEU A 154 -12.53 8.97 6.27
N VAL A 155 -12.62 8.59 5.00
CA VAL A 155 -13.87 8.72 4.23
C VAL A 155 -15.07 8.07 4.90
N PRO A 156 -14.96 6.87 5.53
CA PRO A 156 -16.09 6.25 6.23
C PRO A 156 -16.57 7.03 7.47
N SER A 157 -15.73 7.83 8.12
CA SER A 157 -16.04 8.51 9.39
C SER A 157 -17.07 9.64 9.30
N GLY A 158 -17.45 10.05 8.09
CA GLY A 158 -18.41 11.14 7.89
C GLY A 158 -17.80 12.55 7.95
N GLY A 159 -16.64 12.74 8.53
CA GLY A 159 -15.91 14.00 8.61
C GLY A 159 -14.99 14.07 9.83
N HIS A 160 -14.01 14.97 9.74
CA HIS A 160 -13.00 15.19 10.80
C HIS A 160 -12.51 16.63 10.77
N GLU A 161 -11.85 17.06 11.82
CA GLU A 161 -11.22 18.38 11.88
C GLU A 161 -10.00 18.43 10.95
N LEU A 162 -9.89 19.50 10.16
CA LEU A 162 -8.81 19.69 9.17
C LEU A 162 -7.68 20.54 9.76
N VAL A 163 -7.10 20.10 10.86
CA VAL A 163 -6.01 20.82 11.55
C VAL A 163 -4.93 19.85 12.00
N GLY A 164 -3.87 19.72 11.19
CA GLY A 164 -2.77 18.83 11.48
C GLY A 164 -3.13 17.33 11.41
N GLY A 165 -2.20 16.50 11.85
CA GLY A 165 -2.40 15.05 11.87
C GLY A 165 -3.28 14.58 13.03
N LEU A 166 -4.12 13.60 12.77
CA LEU A 166 -4.94 12.91 13.77
C LEU A 166 -4.25 11.65 14.24
N VAL A 167 -4.43 11.29 15.50
CA VAL A 167 -3.91 10.02 16.02
C VAL A 167 -4.56 8.84 15.30
N ASN A 168 -3.75 7.91 14.80
CA ASN A 168 -4.25 6.70 14.20
C ASN A 168 -4.60 5.66 15.28
N PRO A 169 -5.87 5.27 15.46
CA PRO A 169 -6.26 4.27 16.45
C PRO A 169 -5.77 2.86 16.11
N TYR A 170 -5.33 2.61 14.88
CA TYR A 170 -4.75 1.32 14.46
C TYR A 170 -3.23 1.27 14.63
N PHE A 171 -2.58 2.38 15.02
CA PHE A 171 -1.14 2.42 15.25
C PHE A 171 -0.71 1.47 16.36
N GLY A 172 0.29 0.64 16.07
CA GLY A 172 0.84 -0.34 17.02
C GLY A 172 -0.04 -1.58 17.26
N ALA A 173 -1.22 -1.67 16.64
CA ALA A 173 -2.07 -2.85 16.75
C ALA A 173 -1.33 -4.14 16.34
N ASP A 174 -1.74 -5.27 16.91
CA ASP A 174 -1.25 -6.62 16.58
C ASP A 174 -2.42 -7.59 16.34
N GLU A 175 -3.55 -7.04 15.88
CA GLU A 175 -4.76 -7.76 15.53
C GLU A 175 -5.20 -7.35 14.11
N PRO A 176 -5.80 -8.26 13.33
CA PRO A 176 -6.30 -7.92 12.00
C PRO A 176 -7.29 -6.76 12.02
N PHE A 177 -7.29 -5.98 10.94
CA PHE A 177 -8.22 -4.85 10.80
C PHE A 177 -9.68 -5.33 10.73
N GLY A 178 -10.50 -4.77 11.59
CA GLY A 178 -11.92 -5.10 11.68
C GLY A 178 -12.65 -4.22 12.68
N PRO A 179 -13.83 -4.65 13.18
CA PRO A 179 -14.62 -3.89 14.13
C PRO A 179 -13.85 -3.54 15.42
N PRO A 180 -14.02 -2.33 15.96
CA PRO A 180 -14.93 -1.28 15.50
C PRO A 180 -14.35 -0.33 14.44
N LEU A 181 -13.08 -0.52 14.04
CA LEU A 181 -12.35 0.45 13.20
C LEU A 181 -12.89 0.49 11.76
N ASP A 182 -13.35 -0.64 11.20
CA ASP A 182 -13.83 -0.75 9.82
C ASP A 182 -15.13 0.05 9.51
N GLY A 183 -15.74 0.64 10.53
CA GLY A 183 -16.83 1.60 10.38
C GLY A 183 -16.35 3.06 10.34
N ALA A 184 -15.13 3.33 10.74
CA ALA A 184 -14.55 4.67 10.86
C ALA A 184 -13.36 4.90 9.93
N MET A 185 -12.69 3.84 9.49
CA MET A 185 -11.49 3.87 8.66
C MET A 185 -11.59 2.86 7.52
N ILE A 186 -10.78 3.08 6.48
CA ILE A 186 -10.48 2.13 5.41
C ILE A 186 -8.97 2.15 5.17
N LEU A 187 -8.34 1.00 4.94
CA LEU A 187 -6.90 0.94 4.73
C LEU A 187 -6.56 1.30 3.27
N VAL A 188 -5.75 2.34 3.08
CA VAL A 188 -5.44 2.87 1.74
C VAL A 188 -4.02 2.51 1.35
N SER A 189 -3.84 1.97 0.15
CA SER A 189 -2.54 1.83 -0.53
C SER A 189 -2.74 1.96 -2.03
N ARG A 190 -1.89 2.76 -2.69
CA ARG A 190 -2.09 3.09 -4.12
C ARG A 190 -1.29 2.20 -5.06
N LEU A 191 -1.84 1.98 -6.23
CA LEU A 191 -1.13 1.38 -7.36
C LEU A 191 -0.75 2.48 -8.34
N ASP A 192 0.40 3.12 -8.08
CA ASP A 192 0.85 4.29 -8.84
C ASP A 192 2.38 4.28 -8.98
N GLY A 193 2.93 5.18 -9.78
CA GLY A 193 4.36 5.31 -10.00
C GLY A 193 4.67 6.04 -11.30
N PRO A 194 5.92 6.02 -11.78
CA PRO A 194 6.35 6.74 -12.98
C PRO A 194 5.61 6.39 -14.28
N SER A 195 4.88 5.28 -14.32
CA SER A 195 4.04 4.90 -15.45
C SER A 195 2.96 3.90 -15.07
N ALA A 196 1.89 3.80 -15.86
CA ALA A 196 0.86 2.77 -15.72
C ALA A 196 1.45 1.34 -15.79
N ALA A 197 2.50 1.13 -16.57
CA ALA A 197 3.19 -0.15 -16.64
C ALA A 197 3.87 -0.51 -15.31
N ILE A 198 4.47 0.47 -14.64
CA ILE A 198 5.04 0.25 -13.29
C ILE A 198 3.91 -0.02 -12.30
N ALA A 199 2.81 0.71 -12.33
CA ALA A 199 1.67 0.48 -11.45
C ALA A 199 1.10 -0.95 -11.59
N LYS A 200 0.94 -1.47 -12.82
CA LYS A 200 0.53 -2.87 -13.08
C LYS A 200 1.57 -3.85 -12.54
N ARG A 201 2.87 -3.59 -12.74
CA ARG A 201 3.96 -4.44 -12.27
C ARG A 201 3.96 -4.61 -10.74
N LEU A 202 3.53 -3.62 -9.95
CA LEU A 202 3.44 -3.75 -8.50
C LEU A 202 2.55 -4.93 -8.11
N VAL A 203 1.44 -5.11 -8.81
CA VAL A 203 0.52 -6.25 -8.63
C VAL A 203 1.18 -7.55 -9.09
N ASP A 204 1.75 -7.56 -10.29
CA ASP A 204 2.35 -8.76 -10.89
C ASP A 204 3.52 -9.29 -10.07
N ASP A 205 4.34 -8.39 -9.51
CA ASP A 205 5.49 -8.77 -8.68
C ASP A 205 5.05 -9.24 -7.28
N ALA A 206 4.00 -8.67 -6.71
CA ALA A 206 3.39 -9.13 -5.46
C ALA A 206 2.85 -10.56 -5.61
N LEU A 207 2.00 -10.77 -6.62
CA LEU A 207 1.43 -12.10 -6.93
C LEU A 207 2.51 -13.14 -7.25
N TRP A 208 3.54 -12.73 -7.98
CA TRP A 208 4.65 -13.63 -8.28
C TRP A 208 5.36 -14.07 -7.01
N ALA A 209 5.68 -13.15 -6.11
CA ALA A 209 6.34 -13.47 -4.86
C ALA A 209 5.49 -14.42 -4.00
N GLU A 210 4.20 -14.13 -3.85
CA GLU A 210 3.25 -14.99 -3.12
C GLU A 210 3.19 -16.41 -3.71
N ALA A 211 3.12 -16.52 -5.04
CA ALA A 211 3.06 -17.81 -5.73
C ALA A 211 4.37 -18.63 -5.63
N HIS A 212 5.51 -17.97 -5.33
CA HIS A 212 6.81 -18.61 -5.23
C HIS A 212 7.31 -18.78 -3.78
N GLY A 213 6.41 -18.77 -2.81
CA GLY A 213 6.75 -19.04 -1.40
C GLY A 213 7.14 -17.81 -0.60
N GLY A 214 6.83 -16.63 -1.10
CA GLY A 214 7.09 -15.34 -0.47
C GLY A 214 8.34 -14.64 -0.99
N LEU A 215 8.64 -13.48 -0.42
CA LEU A 215 9.82 -12.68 -0.75
C LEU A 215 11.09 -13.37 -0.29
N ALA A 216 12.02 -13.59 -1.22
CA ALA A 216 13.32 -14.19 -0.98
C ALA A 216 14.46 -13.27 -1.43
N GLY A 217 15.59 -13.34 -0.73
CA GLY A 217 16.79 -12.56 -1.03
C GLY A 217 17.48 -12.05 0.23
N ARG A 218 18.12 -10.88 0.11
CA ARG A 218 18.89 -10.24 1.17
C ARG A 218 18.22 -8.94 1.62
N ALA A 219 18.44 -8.59 2.88
CA ALA A 219 18.01 -7.31 3.44
C ALA A 219 19.22 -6.38 3.60
N TYR A 220 19.04 -5.12 3.23
CA TYR A 220 20.02 -4.04 3.36
C TYR A 220 19.41 -2.91 4.20
N VAL A 221 20.04 -2.63 5.32
CA VAL A 221 19.58 -1.63 6.29
C VAL A 221 20.64 -0.54 6.43
N ASP A 222 20.31 0.67 6.01
CA ASP A 222 21.22 1.79 5.84
C ASP A 222 20.92 2.87 6.91
N THR A 223 21.59 2.77 8.08
CA THR A 223 21.45 3.72 9.18
C THR A 223 22.39 4.92 9.00
N ARG A 224 22.31 5.93 9.89
CA ARG A 224 23.13 7.12 9.84
C ARG A 224 23.94 7.36 11.11
N SER A 225 23.85 6.46 12.08
CA SER A 225 24.50 6.60 13.39
C SER A 225 24.23 7.96 14.05
N ILE A 226 23.00 8.48 13.87
CA ILE A 226 22.62 9.78 14.42
C ILE A 226 22.31 9.65 15.91
N THR A 227 23.10 10.35 16.74
CA THR A 227 22.94 10.35 18.20
C THR A 227 22.13 11.54 18.73
N LYS A 228 21.79 12.51 17.85
CA LYS A 228 21.02 13.70 18.24
C LYS A 228 19.65 13.30 18.76
N PRO A 229 19.25 13.76 19.98
CA PRO A 229 17.93 13.49 20.52
C PRO A 229 16.79 13.83 19.54
N GLY A 230 15.79 12.97 19.44
CA GLY A 230 14.68 13.08 18.47
C GLY A 230 14.97 12.45 17.11
N TYR A 231 16.23 12.37 16.68
CA TYR A 231 16.64 11.72 15.44
C TYR A 231 17.18 10.29 15.67
N ALA A 232 17.84 10.04 16.79
CA ALA A 232 18.35 8.71 17.13
C ALA A 232 17.29 7.59 17.06
N MET A 233 16.02 7.95 17.17
CA MET A 233 14.88 7.03 17.07
C MET A 233 14.80 6.39 15.67
N GLY A 234 15.13 7.11 14.59
CA GLY A 234 15.14 6.58 13.22
C GLY A 234 16.14 5.43 13.07
N ASP A 235 17.38 5.61 13.55
CA ASP A 235 18.37 4.52 13.57
C ASP A 235 17.91 3.34 14.43
N GLN A 236 17.29 3.61 15.59
CA GLN A 236 16.79 2.55 16.47
C GLN A 236 15.68 1.72 15.82
N TRP A 237 14.76 2.33 15.07
CA TRP A 237 13.73 1.60 14.31
C TRP A 237 14.36 0.70 13.25
N LEU A 238 15.34 1.21 12.50
CA LEU A 238 16.04 0.46 11.46
C LEU A 238 16.83 -0.72 12.06
N LEU A 239 17.52 -0.53 13.18
CA LEU A 239 18.25 -1.59 13.85
C LEU A 239 17.31 -2.69 14.38
N ARG A 240 16.16 -2.34 14.99
CA ARG A 240 15.17 -3.34 15.43
C ARG A 240 14.54 -4.08 14.25
N ALA A 241 14.30 -3.41 13.12
CA ALA A 241 13.84 -4.04 11.89
C ALA A 241 14.88 -5.05 11.36
N ALA A 242 16.17 -4.67 11.34
CA ALA A 242 17.28 -5.55 10.97
C ALA A 242 17.37 -6.80 11.86
N GLU A 243 17.24 -6.64 13.16
CA GLU A 243 17.20 -7.76 14.11
C GLU A 243 16.02 -8.71 13.83
N SER A 244 14.85 -8.17 13.52
CA SER A 244 13.65 -8.95 13.21
C SER A 244 13.82 -9.72 11.90
N LEU A 245 14.35 -9.10 10.85
CA LEU A 245 14.69 -9.75 9.58
C LEU A 245 15.72 -10.87 9.77
N THR A 246 16.78 -10.61 10.54
CA THR A 246 17.81 -11.63 10.83
C THR A 246 17.23 -12.82 11.57
N ARG A 247 16.39 -12.58 12.60
CA ARG A 247 15.69 -13.67 13.33
C ARG A 247 14.75 -14.48 12.43
N ALA A 248 14.15 -13.83 11.44
CA ALA A 248 13.31 -14.48 10.45
C ALA A 248 14.11 -15.26 9.38
N GLY A 249 15.44 -15.22 9.42
CA GLY A 249 16.32 -15.97 8.53
C GLY A 249 16.75 -15.22 7.26
N PHE A 250 16.50 -13.91 7.16
CA PHE A 250 17.06 -13.08 6.09
C PHE A 250 18.56 -12.87 6.30
N ALA A 251 19.32 -13.00 5.22
CA ALA A 251 20.72 -12.55 5.19
C ALA A 251 20.72 -11.02 5.23
N THR A 252 20.83 -10.43 6.44
CA THR A 252 20.70 -8.99 6.67
C THR A 252 22.07 -8.33 6.80
N GLU A 253 22.29 -7.31 5.98
CA GLU A 253 23.46 -6.44 6.06
C GLU A 253 23.04 -5.08 6.64
N VAL A 254 23.77 -4.59 7.64
CA VAL A 254 23.50 -3.31 8.30
C VAL A 254 24.69 -2.39 8.07
N ASP A 255 24.45 -1.27 7.40
CA ASP A 255 25.41 -0.18 7.30
C ASP A 255 25.20 0.79 8.46
N THR A 256 26.25 1.02 9.23
CA THR A 256 26.25 1.95 10.38
C THR A 256 27.10 3.19 10.15
N ARG A 257 27.51 3.44 8.92
CA ARG A 257 28.27 4.67 8.58
C ARG A 257 27.34 5.89 8.63
N PRO A 258 27.89 7.08 8.93
CA PRO A 258 27.12 8.32 8.84
C PRO A 258 26.67 8.68 7.40
N GLU A 259 27.43 8.24 6.41
CA GLU A 259 27.17 8.47 4.99
C GLU A 259 26.20 7.41 4.46
N ILE A 260 25.44 7.76 3.43
CA ILE A 260 24.59 6.80 2.69
C ILE A 260 25.45 5.73 2.01
N LEU A 261 24.88 4.56 1.77
CA LEU A 261 25.50 3.48 0.99
C LEU A 261 26.18 4.05 -0.27
N PRO A 262 27.46 3.82 -0.50
CA PRO A 262 28.15 4.36 -1.68
C PRO A 262 27.61 3.76 -2.97
N LEU A 263 27.71 4.50 -4.06
CA LEU A 263 27.20 4.10 -5.39
C LEU A 263 27.59 2.67 -5.79
N ASN A 264 28.82 2.25 -5.50
CA ASN A 264 29.34 0.95 -5.90
C ASN A 264 29.19 -0.12 -4.81
N HIS A 265 28.44 0.14 -3.75
CA HIS A 265 28.15 -0.90 -2.76
C HIS A 265 27.42 -2.05 -3.41
N PRO A 266 27.89 -3.31 -3.28
CA PRO A 266 27.22 -4.45 -3.88
C PRO A 266 25.94 -4.76 -3.11
N MET A 267 24.82 -4.85 -3.83
CA MET A 267 23.53 -5.25 -3.27
C MET A 267 22.93 -6.42 -4.09
N PRO A 268 23.61 -7.58 -4.14
CA PRO A 268 23.05 -8.74 -4.82
C PRO A 268 21.77 -9.22 -4.11
N ASP A 269 20.81 -9.71 -4.90
CA ASP A 269 19.57 -10.32 -4.42
C ASP A 269 18.78 -9.39 -3.47
N ALA A 270 18.78 -8.10 -3.73
CA ALA A 270 18.14 -7.10 -2.87
C ALA A 270 16.62 -7.32 -2.81
N ALA A 271 16.12 -7.87 -1.70
CA ALA A 271 14.72 -8.12 -1.42
C ALA A 271 14.12 -7.08 -0.46
N VAL A 272 14.92 -6.60 0.49
CA VAL A 272 14.50 -5.56 1.43
C VAL A 272 15.56 -4.46 1.48
N TYR A 273 15.13 -3.21 1.32
CA TYR A 273 15.95 -2.02 1.57
C TYR A 273 15.23 -1.12 2.55
N LEU A 274 15.90 -0.78 3.63
CA LEU A 274 15.42 0.17 4.64
C LEU A 274 16.52 1.17 4.92
N GLY A 275 16.23 2.45 4.71
CA GLY A 275 17.21 3.50 4.96
C GLY A 275 16.55 4.79 5.43
N TRP A 276 17.35 5.79 5.76
CA TRP A 276 16.81 7.07 6.15
C TRP A 276 17.79 8.24 6.03
N TYR A 277 17.21 9.45 6.08
CA TYR A 277 17.88 10.72 6.26
C TYR A 277 18.87 11.08 5.15
N HIS A 278 18.39 10.95 3.90
CA HIS A 278 19.03 11.47 2.71
C HIS A 278 17.99 12.04 1.75
N GLU A 279 18.20 13.25 1.27
CA GLU A 279 17.17 14.06 0.58
C GLU A 279 16.62 13.40 -0.69
N SER A 280 17.49 12.80 -1.49
CA SER A 280 17.12 12.18 -2.77
C SER A 280 17.71 10.78 -2.89
N ALA A 281 17.17 9.98 -3.79
CA ALA A 281 17.71 8.65 -4.06
C ALA A 281 19.20 8.70 -4.39
N ALA A 282 19.95 7.83 -3.74
CA ALA A 282 21.41 7.78 -3.84
C ALA A 282 21.92 6.35 -3.69
N GLY A 283 23.22 6.16 -3.78
CA GLY A 283 23.86 4.87 -3.65
C GLY A 283 23.52 3.92 -4.81
N PRO A 284 23.51 2.60 -4.57
CA PRO A 284 23.31 1.58 -5.62
C PRO A 284 21.98 1.72 -6.36
N MET A 285 20.93 2.23 -5.70
CA MET A 285 19.60 2.45 -6.26
C MET A 285 19.55 3.50 -7.39
N THR A 286 20.63 4.25 -7.60
CA THR A 286 20.72 5.18 -8.74
C THR A 286 21.47 4.59 -9.95
N LYS A 287 21.99 3.37 -9.85
CA LYS A 287 22.67 2.71 -10.97
C LYS A 287 21.66 2.18 -11.97
N ARG A 288 21.91 2.43 -13.25
CA ARG A 288 21.03 2.01 -14.33
C ARG A 288 20.75 0.51 -14.37
N ASP A 289 21.72 -0.31 -14.00
CA ASP A 289 21.69 -1.77 -14.00
C ASP A 289 21.23 -2.39 -12.67
N PHE A 290 21.05 -1.61 -11.62
CA PHE A 290 20.53 -2.11 -10.35
C PHE A 290 19.06 -2.53 -10.49
N ARG A 291 18.72 -3.64 -9.87
CA ARG A 291 17.31 -4.10 -9.74
C ARG A 291 17.10 -4.78 -8.40
N PHE A 292 15.96 -4.48 -7.81
CA PHE A 292 15.42 -5.27 -6.71
C PHE A 292 14.87 -6.62 -7.18
N ASN A 293 14.83 -7.60 -6.29
CA ASN A 293 14.12 -8.85 -6.52
C ASN A 293 12.61 -8.60 -6.67
N ARG A 294 11.93 -9.46 -7.41
CA ARG A 294 10.46 -9.37 -7.54
C ARG A 294 9.78 -9.51 -6.18
N GLY A 295 8.84 -8.62 -5.91
CA GLY A 295 8.16 -8.54 -4.62
C GLY A 295 8.90 -7.70 -3.57
N ALA A 296 10.02 -7.06 -3.89
CA ALA A 296 10.86 -6.35 -2.92
C ALA A 296 10.14 -5.24 -2.17
N ILE A 297 10.52 -5.10 -0.90
CA ILE A 297 10.12 -4.02 0.00
C ILE A 297 11.26 -2.99 0.04
N ALA A 298 11.00 -1.75 -0.35
CA ALA A 298 12.02 -0.71 -0.27
C ALA A 298 11.42 0.57 0.33
N TYR A 299 11.99 1.06 1.42
CA TYR A 299 11.53 2.27 2.07
C TYR A 299 12.69 3.12 2.58
N HIS A 300 12.67 4.42 2.26
CA HIS A 300 13.62 5.40 2.77
C HIS A 300 12.88 6.49 3.53
N ILE A 301 13.17 6.60 4.83
CA ILE A 301 12.55 7.60 5.70
C ILE A 301 13.20 8.96 5.44
N GLN A 302 12.45 9.86 4.84
CA GLN A 302 12.83 11.26 4.60
C GLN A 302 11.58 12.06 4.27
N SER A 303 11.64 13.36 4.50
CA SER A 303 10.61 14.30 4.07
C SER A 303 10.56 14.38 2.54
N PHE A 304 9.40 14.64 1.98
CA PHE A 304 9.20 14.85 0.54
C PHE A 304 9.54 13.65 -0.36
N THR A 305 9.79 12.46 0.19
CA THR A 305 10.15 11.27 -0.60
C THR A 305 9.09 10.87 -1.62
N GLY A 306 7.83 11.17 -1.36
CA GLY A 306 6.66 10.96 -2.22
C GLY A 306 6.07 12.24 -2.80
N ALA A 307 6.81 13.37 -2.80
CA ALA A 307 6.30 14.66 -3.30
C ALA A 307 5.97 14.64 -4.80
N ALA A 308 6.62 13.74 -5.56
CA ALA A 308 6.38 13.49 -6.98
C ALA A 308 6.62 12.00 -7.27
N ILE A 309 5.65 11.14 -6.94
CA ILE A 309 5.78 9.68 -7.10
C ILE A 309 5.90 9.24 -8.57
N ARG A 310 5.44 10.05 -9.51
CA ARG A 310 5.54 9.78 -10.94
C ARG A 310 6.84 10.28 -11.56
N ASP A 311 7.70 10.96 -10.82
CA ASP A 311 9.04 11.34 -11.29
C ASP A 311 10.00 10.15 -11.15
N PRO A 312 10.59 9.64 -12.25
CA PRO A 312 11.46 8.46 -12.21
C PRO A 312 12.85 8.71 -11.62
N ALA A 313 13.23 9.97 -11.41
CA ALA A 313 14.61 10.37 -11.09
C ALA A 313 14.75 11.14 -9.77
N ASN A 314 13.72 11.88 -9.37
CA ASN A 314 13.79 12.74 -8.20
C ASN A 314 13.14 12.09 -6.97
N HIS A 315 13.51 12.59 -5.78
CA HIS A 315 13.07 12.05 -4.49
C HIS A 315 13.46 10.57 -4.30
N TRP A 316 12.62 9.76 -3.66
CA TRP A 316 12.90 8.35 -3.39
C TRP A 316 11.90 7.40 -4.03
N VAL A 317 10.60 7.70 -3.93
CA VAL A 317 9.55 6.76 -4.33
C VAL A 317 9.66 6.36 -5.80
N GLY A 318 9.70 7.35 -6.72
CA GLY A 318 9.81 7.06 -8.16
C GLY A 318 11.02 6.21 -8.52
N PRO A 319 12.25 6.59 -8.11
CA PRO A 319 13.45 5.77 -8.31
C PRO A 319 13.36 4.36 -7.75
N LEU A 320 12.86 4.15 -6.52
CA LEU A 320 12.69 2.81 -5.95
C LEU A 320 11.75 1.96 -6.80
N LEU A 321 10.64 2.55 -7.27
CA LEU A 321 9.69 1.86 -8.14
C LEU A 321 10.31 1.54 -9.52
N VAL A 322 11.06 2.45 -10.12
CA VAL A 322 11.78 2.19 -11.39
C VAL A 322 12.73 1.01 -11.26
N HIS A 323 13.39 0.88 -10.13
CA HIS A 323 14.35 -0.19 -9.87
C HIS A 323 13.74 -1.50 -9.36
N GLY A 324 12.41 -1.62 -9.29
CA GLY A 324 11.76 -2.90 -9.06
C GLY A 324 11.17 -3.10 -7.67
N ALA A 325 11.15 -2.10 -6.81
CA ALA A 325 10.37 -2.22 -5.58
C ALA A 325 8.89 -2.50 -5.88
N ALA A 326 8.29 -3.47 -5.19
CA ALA A 326 6.88 -3.81 -5.30
C ALA A 326 6.04 -2.99 -4.32
N VAL A 327 6.62 -2.64 -3.16
CA VAL A 327 5.98 -1.80 -2.16
C VAL A 327 6.96 -0.77 -1.59
N THR A 328 6.45 0.42 -1.30
CA THR A 328 7.20 1.52 -0.67
C THR A 328 6.25 2.46 0.08
N ALA A 329 6.81 3.40 0.83
CA ALA A 329 6.08 4.50 1.45
C ALA A 329 6.74 5.83 1.12
N GLY A 330 5.96 6.91 1.08
CA GLY A 330 6.47 8.23 0.79
C GLY A 330 5.75 9.35 1.53
N ALA A 331 6.50 10.38 1.89
CA ALA A 331 5.97 11.60 2.45
C ALA A 331 5.75 12.63 1.33
N VAL A 332 4.53 13.13 1.18
CA VAL A 332 4.22 14.14 0.14
C VAL A 332 4.72 15.53 0.50
N TYR A 333 4.91 15.79 1.80
CA TYR A 333 5.47 17.01 2.39
C TYR A 333 6.41 16.65 3.56
N GLU A 334 6.52 17.49 4.60
CA GLU A 334 7.28 17.23 5.82
C GLU A 334 6.43 16.53 6.89
N PRO A 335 6.57 15.20 7.11
CA PRO A 335 5.77 14.49 8.10
C PRO A 335 6.27 14.64 9.54
N PHE A 336 7.49 15.15 9.74
CA PHE A 336 8.35 14.92 10.90
C PHE A 336 8.59 13.42 11.16
N LEU A 337 9.69 13.08 11.79
CA LEU A 337 10.03 11.67 12.07
C LEU A 337 8.91 10.96 12.85
N THR A 338 8.28 11.66 13.80
CA THR A 338 7.15 11.13 14.59
C THR A 338 5.85 10.94 13.82
N GLY A 339 5.75 11.45 12.61
CA GLY A 339 4.61 11.26 11.71
C GLY A 339 4.90 10.30 10.55
N THR A 340 6.11 9.70 10.51
CA THR A 340 6.45 8.64 9.54
C THR A 340 6.10 7.25 10.09
N PRO A 341 5.91 6.26 9.24
CA PRO A 341 5.74 4.87 9.66
C PRO A 341 6.93 4.36 10.48
N SER A 342 6.67 3.72 11.61
CA SER A 342 7.67 3.05 12.43
C SER A 342 8.13 1.77 11.72
N VAL A 343 9.36 1.77 11.19
CA VAL A 343 9.87 0.69 10.31
C VAL A 343 9.96 -0.64 11.02
N ASP A 344 10.27 -0.65 12.31
CA ASP A 344 10.31 -1.86 13.13
C ASP A 344 8.92 -2.50 13.30
N ILE A 345 7.88 -1.68 13.48
CA ILE A 345 6.48 -2.17 13.51
C ILE A 345 6.10 -2.69 12.12
N LEU A 346 6.41 -1.95 11.05
CA LEU A 346 6.11 -2.37 9.69
C LEU A 346 6.68 -3.75 9.38
N VAL A 347 7.97 -3.95 9.65
CA VAL A 347 8.68 -5.22 9.40
C VAL A 347 8.12 -6.34 10.29
N ASP A 348 7.91 -6.08 11.59
CA ASP A 348 7.34 -7.07 12.51
C ASP A 348 5.97 -7.58 12.03
N ARG A 349 5.10 -6.67 11.61
CA ARG A 349 3.76 -7.03 11.13
C ARG A 349 3.79 -7.82 9.82
N LEU A 350 4.64 -7.43 8.88
CA LEU A 350 4.83 -8.19 7.65
C LEU A 350 5.35 -9.60 7.93
N LEU A 351 6.34 -9.76 8.82
CA LEU A 351 6.89 -11.05 9.23
C LEU A 351 5.86 -11.93 9.96
N LYS A 352 4.88 -11.35 10.64
CA LYS A 352 3.73 -12.05 11.23
C LYS A 352 2.67 -12.46 10.21
N GLY A 353 2.86 -12.10 8.93
CA GLY A 353 1.96 -12.47 7.84
C GLY A 353 0.78 -11.53 7.63
N TYR A 354 0.80 -10.32 8.23
CA TYR A 354 -0.14 -9.26 7.86
C TYR A 354 0.10 -8.81 6.42
N SER A 355 -0.94 -8.33 5.76
CA SER A 355 -0.81 -7.76 4.42
C SER A 355 -0.04 -6.43 4.46
N TRP A 356 0.48 -6.00 3.29
CA TRP A 356 1.10 -4.68 3.16
C TRP A 356 0.19 -3.56 3.68
N GLY A 357 -1.10 -3.57 3.29
CA GLY A 357 -2.04 -2.55 3.72
C GLY A 357 -2.26 -2.54 5.24
N GLU A 358 -2.36 -3.69 5.90
CA GLU A 358 -2.48 -3.76 7.36
C GLU A 358 -1.20 -3.29 8.04
N ALA A 359 -0.05 -3.87 7.67
CA ALA A 359 1.24 -3.56 8.29
C ALA A 359 1.61 -2.07 8.14
N ALA A 360 1.33 -1.48 6.98
CA ALA A 360 1.57 -0.07 6.71
C ALA A 360 0.79 0.85 7.68
N TRP A 361 -0.51 0.60 7.86
CA TRP A 361 -1.33 1.42 8.75
C TRP A 361 -1.13 1.07 10.22
N MET A 362 -0.75 -0.15 10.58
CA MET A 362 -0.27 -0.47 11.95
C MET A 362 1.02 0.27 12.30
N ALA A 363 1.86 0.58 11.31
CA ALA A 363 3.10 1.31 11.52
C ALA A 363 2.95 2.84 11.46
N GLN A 364 1.84 3.35 10.93
CA GLN A 364 1.59 4.78 10.69
C GLN A 364 0.94 5.43 11.91
N PRO A 365 1.62 6.39 12.59
CA PRO A 365 1.07 6.99 13.81
C PRO A 365 -0.04 8.03 13.57
N MET A 366 -0.12 8.63 12.39
CA MET A 366 -1.01 9.76 12.10
C MET A 366 -1.87 9.52 10.86
N LEU A 367 -3.13 9.94 10.91
CA LEU A 367 -4.10 10.04 9.82
C LEU A 367 -4.27 11.51 9.41
N SER A 368 -4.90 11.79 8.26
CA SER A 368 -5.04 13.15 7.71
C SER A 368 -3.69 13.90 7.74
N TRP A 369 -2.63 13.19 7.35
CA TRP A 369 -1.25 13.66 7.43
C TRP A 369 -0.51 13.42 6.10
N GLN A 370 0.80 13.37 6.13
CA GLN A 370 1.66 13.54 4.94
C GLN A 370 2.09 12.24 4.25
N MET A 371 1.68 11.06 4.76
CA MET A 371 2.17 9.78 4.26
C MET A 371 1.22 9.12 3.25
N CYS A 372 1.79 8.54 2.21
CA CYS A 372 1.13 7.61 1.29
C CYS A 372 1.89 6.28 1.23
N PHE A 373 1.14 5.20 0.97
CA PHE A 373 1.67 3.86 0.79
C PHE A 373 1.45 3.41 -0.64
N ILE A 374 2.49 2.84 -1.27
CA ILE A 374 2.48 2.42 -2.65
C ILE A 374 2.68 0.91 -2.72
N GLY A 375 1.87 0.24 -3.51
CA GLY A 375 1.88 -1.19 -3.73
C GLY A 375 0.53 -1.84 -3.44
N ASP A 376 0.43 -3.11 -3.72
CA ASP A 376 -0.79 -3.89 -3.53
C ASP A 376 -1.11 -4.09 -2.04
N PRO A 377 -2.23 -3.55 -1.50
CA PRO A 377 -2.56 -3.71 -0.08
C PRO A 377 -2.79 -5.16 0.35
N LEU A 378 -3.13 -6.04 -0.58
CA LEU A 378 -3.34 -7.47 -0.30
C LEU A 378 -2.03 -8.26 -0.24
N TYR A 379 -0.91 -7.68 -0.68
CA TYR A 379 0.38 -8.36 -0.74
C TYR A 379 0.85 -8.84 0.62
N ARG A 380 1.17 -10.14 0.73
CA ARG A 380 1.74 -10.81 1.91
C ARG A 380 3.14 -11.32 1.57
N PRO A 381 4.18 -10.48 1.75
CA PRO A 381 5.55 -10.83 1.34
C PRO A 381 6.11 -12.06 2.05
N PHE A 382 5.63 -12.34 3.26
CA PHE A 382 6.11 -13.48 4.03
C PHE A 382 4.94 -14.42 4.29
N ALA A 383 5.02 -15.65 3.77
CA ALA A 383 4.04 -16.69 4.08
C ALA A 383 3.98 -16.90 5.61
N ARG A 384 2.78 -17.07 6.18
CA ARG A 384 2.66 -17.51 7.57
C ARG A 384 3.45 -18.81 7.72
N ARG A 385 4.50 -18.77 8.53
CA ARG A 385 5.11 -20.01 9.01
C ARG A 385 4.15 -20.59 10.05
N GLU A 386 3.45 -21.68 9.67
CA GLU A 386 2.64 -22.47 10.59
C GLU A 386 3.48 -23.05 11.74
#